data_2d6bfed1cd33db32ac49ef3da83c87d3
#
_entry.id   2d6bfed1cd33db32ac49ef3da83c87d3
#
_cell.length_a   1.000
_cell.length_b   1.000
_cell.length_c   1.000
_cell.angle_alpha   90.00
_cell.angle_beta   90.00
_cell.angle_gamma   90.00
#
_symmetry.space_group_name_H-M   'P 1'
#
loop_
_entity.id
_entity.type
_entity.pdbx_description
1 polymer ?
#
loop_
_entity_poly.entity_id
_entity_poly.type
_entity_poly.pdbx_seq_one_letter_code
_entity_poly.pdbx_strand_id
1 'polypeptide(L)'
;DKDRYKSTNWMGKNLKYILSIGGDGSYLEAAKAFSDYSVILTGIHLGELGFLNSIRQSDVEERLDQIVSQKYVLEDRMFLSSCILHADGTRTFLPDVLNDIVIGRAQIGKMVRVNLYINDIFAQQYPADGLIISTATGSTGYAFSCGGPILSPSVKQMMVVPICPHTLSRFASVLSEKDIVKITLPSREHILYISADGNGSYELKTNDILLVQGVSKPIRFVRFFDHDFWGTLSGKIMKKS
;
A
#
# COMPACT_ATOMS: atom_id res chain seq x y z
N ASP A 1 27.20 -17.53 -11.72
CA ASP A 1 26.53 -18.27 -10.63
C ASP A 1 25.01 -18.22 -10.76
N LYS A 2 24.49 -18.84 -11.85
CA LYS A 2 23.02 -18.92 -12.07
C LYS A 2 22.29 -19.76 -11.02
N ASP A 3 23.01 -20.60 -10.27
CA ASP A 3 22.43 -21.49 -9.24
C ASP A 3 22.14 -20.82 -7.88
N ARG A 4 22.54 -19.55 -7.70
CA ARG A 4 22.25 -18.78 -6.48
C ARG A 4 20.86 -18.15 -6.48
N TYR A 5 20.22 -18.01 -7.63
CA TYR A 5 18.93 -17.32 -7.74
C TYR A 5 17.79 -18.34 -7.88
N LYS A 6 16.98 -18.44 -6.85
CA LYS A 6 15.76 -19.24 -6.89
C LYS A 6 14.58 -18.36 -7.29
N SER A 7 13.59 -18.95 -7.95
CA SER A 7 12.36 -18.22 -8.26
C SER A 7 11.58 -17.88 -6.98
N THR A 8 10.81 -16.81 -7.01
CA THR A 8 9.90 -16.42 -5.91
C THR A 8 9.00 -17.58 -5.48
N ASN A 9 8.46 -18.33 -6.45
CA ASN A 9 7.62 -19.49 -6.16
C ASN A 9 8.38 -20.59 -5.38
N TRP A 10 9.63 -20.88 -5.74
CA TRP A 10 10.44 -21.84 -4.99
C TRP A 10 10.74 -21.33 -3.57
N MET A 11 11.17 -20.06 -3.44
CA MET A 11 11.47 -19.45 -2.14
C MET A 11 10.24 -19.43 -1.23
N GLY A 12 9.09 -18.99 -1.74
CA GLY A 12 7.86 -18.90 -0.98
C GLY A 12 7.36 -20.26 -0.46
N LYS A 13 7.63 -21.36 -1.20
CA LYS A 13 7.24 -22.71 -0.79
C LYS A 13 8.24 -23.41 0.13
N ASN A 14 9.51 -23.01 0.11
CA ASN A 14 10.59 -23.76 0.78
C ASN A 14 11.27 -22.98 1.92
N LEU A 15 11.08 -21.66 2.00
CA LEU A 15 11.68 -20.82 3.03
C LEU A 15 10.63 -20.34 4.02
N LYS A 16 11.02 -20.27 5.28
CA LYS A 16 10.18 -19.71 6.35
C LYS A 16 10.38 -18.20 6.50
N TYR A 17 11.61 -17.72 6.30
CA TYR A 17 11.98 -16.32 6.45
C TYR A 17 12.49 -15.74 5.15
N ILE A 18 12.06 -14.51 4.87
CA ILE A 18 12.56 -13.66 3.79
C ILE A 18 13.18 -12.42 4.42
N LEU A 19 14.40 -12.13 4.03
CA LEU A 19 15.12 -10.93 4.47
C LEU A 19 15.28 -9.99 3.28
N SER A 20 14.60 -8.87 3.32
CA SER A 20 14.77 -7.78 2.34
C SER A 20 15.94 -6.89 2.75
N ILE A 21 16.83 -6.55 1.83
CA ILE A 21 17.97 -5.67 2.08
C ILE A 21 17.85 -4.47 1.14
N GLY A 22 17.65 -3.27 1.72
CA GLY A 22 17.43 -2.05 0.94
C GLY A 22 16.59 -1.02 1.67
N GLY A 23 15.91 -0.17 0.92
CA GLY A 23 14.94 0.80 1.45
C GLY A 23 13.53 0.23 1.56
N ASP A 24 12.57 1.11 1.90
CA ASP A 24 11.14 0.72 1.99
C ASP A 24 10.59 0.22 0.65
N GLY A 25 11.11 0.72 -0.51
CA GLY A 25 10.73 0.22 -1.83
C GLY A 25 11.07 -1.26 -2.03
N SER A 26 12.29 -1.68 -1.67
CA SER A 26 12.70 -3.11 -1.76
C SER A 26 11.86 -3.98 -0.84
N TYR A 27 11.48 -3.45 0.34
CA TYR A 27 10.60 -4.14 1.28
C TYR A 27 9.19 -4.34 0.70
N LEU A 28 8.63 -3.30 0.05
CA LEU A 28 7.32 -3.38 -0.62
C LEU A 28 7.33 -4.41 -1.75
N GLU A 29 8.40 -4.43 -2.56
CA GLU A 29 8.55 -5.43 -3.63
C GLU A 29 8.61 -6.85 -3.07
N ALA A 30 9.36 -7.07 -1.98
CA ALA A 30 9.41 -8.36 -1.31
C ALA A 30 8.04 -8.74 -0.72
N ALA A 31 7.36 -7.82 -0.02
CA ALA A 31 6.04 -8.05 0.54
C ALA A 31 5.03 -8.44 -0.54
N LYS A 32 5.02 -7.75 -1.68
CA LYS A 32 4.19 -8.06 -2.85
C LYS A 32 4.54 -9.43 -3.45
N ALA A 33 5.83 -9.69 -3.68
CA ALA A 33 6.28 -10.93 -4.30
C ALA A 33 5.93 -12.19 -3.49
N PHE A 34 5.89 -12.05 -2.17
CA PHE A 34 5.63 -13.15 -1.24
C PHE A 34 4.26 -13.08 -0.55
N SER A 35 3.38 -12.16 -0.95
CA SER A 35 2.08 -11.94 -0.29
C SER A 35 1.22 -13.19 -0.15
N ASP A 36 1.26 -14.09 -1.13
CA ASP A 36 0.46 -15.33 -1.18
C ASP A 36 1.13 -16.53 -0.49
N TYR A 37 2.29 -16.33 0.12
CA TYR A 37 3.03 -17.39 0.79
C TYR A 37 3.03 -17.21 2.31
N SER A 38 3.01 -18.34 3.05
CA SER A 38 3.10 -18.33 4.51
C SER A 38 4.55 -18.15 4.96
N VAL A 39 5.14 -16.99 4.64
CA VAL A 39 6.52 -16.63 5.00
C VAL A 39 6.52 -15.49 6.02
N ILE A 40 7.64 -15.32 6.69
CA ILE A 40 7.90 -14.23 7.63
C ILE A 40 8.89 -13.28 6.98
N LEU A 41 8.46 -12.03 6.74
CA LEU A 41 9.28 -10.99 6.13
C LEU A 41 9.86 -10.06 7.19
N THR A 42 11.14 -9.76 7.06
CA THR A 42 11.83 -8.67 7.77
C THR A 42 12.75 -7.93 6.82
N GLY A 43 13.26 -6.76 7.22
CA GLY A 43 14.11 -5.97 6.34
C GLY A 43 15.22 -5.25 7.06
N ILE A 44 16.39 -5.21 6.40
CA ILE A 44 17.56 -4.42 6.78
C ILE A 44 17.57 -3.16 5.93
N HIS A 45 17.57 -2.00 6.59
CA HIS A 45 17.67 -0.71 5.91
C HIS A 45 19.13 -0.32 5.70
N LEU A 46 19.50 0.01 4.46
CA LEU A 46 20.88 0.39 4.09
C LEU A 46 21.18 1.89 4.25
N GLY A 47 20.23 2.69 4.68
CA GLY A 47 20.38 4.14 4.87
C GLY A 47 19.65 4.63 6.10
N GLU A 48 18.86 5.70 5.99
CA GLU A 48 17.98 6.15 7.08
C GLU A 48 16.80 5.22 7.24
N LEU A 49 16.53 4.74 8.45
CA LEU A 49 15.45 3.80 8.76
C LEU A 49 14.11 4.29 8.21
N GLY A 50 13.49 3.47 7.37
CA GLY A 50 12.15 3.68 6.84
C GLY A 50 11.05 3.45 7.87
N PHE A 51 9.82 3.30 7.41
CA PHE A 51 8.69 2.89 8.24
C PHE A 51 8.43 1.38 8.18
N LEU A 52 8.99 0.71 7.18
CA LEU A 52 8.73 -0.71 6.91
C LEU A 52 9.85 -1.62 7.40
N ASN A 53 11.11 -1.22 7.17
CA ASN A 53 12.26 -1.99 7.63
C ASN A 53 12.40 -1.87 9.14
N SER A 54 12.66 -2.99 9.82
CA SER A 54 12.78 -3.05 11.29
C SER A 54 14.22 -3.20 11.80
N ILE A 55 15.20 -3.37 10.90
CA ILE A 55 16.60 -3.61 11.25
C ILE A 55 17.47 -2.51 10.66
N ARG A 56 18.27 -1.83 11.49
CA ARG A 56 19.33 -0.93 11.05
C ARG A 56 20.59 -1.72 10.75
N GLN A 57 21.43 -1.19 9.88
CA GLN A 57 22.71 -1.82 9.55
C GLN A 57 23.60 -2.03 10.79
N SER A 58 23.55 -1.10 11.76
CA SER A 58 24.29 -1.21 13.03
C SER A 58 23.83 -2.36 13.94
N ASP A 59 22.58 -2.79 13.79
CA ASP A 59 21.91 -3.69 14.75
C ASP A 59 21.70 -5.10 14.16
N VAL A 60 22.27 -5.39 12.99
CA VAL A 60 21.99 -6.61 12.21
C VAL A 60 22.29 -7.87 13.01
N GLU A 61 23.45 -7.96 13.65
CA GLU A 61 23.86 -9.15 14.42
C GLU A 61 22.87 -9.43 15.57
N GLU A 62 22.60 -8.41 16.38
CA GLU A 62 21.66 -8.52 17.49
C GLU A 62 20.27 -8.95 17.03
N ARG A 63 19.76 -8.33 15.94
CA ARG A 63 18.43 -8.62 15.41
C ARG A 63 18.33 -10.02 14.81
N LEU A 64 19.39 -10.50 14.15
CA LEU A 64 19.44 -11.88 13.67
C LEU A 64 19.43 -12.87 14.83
N ASP A 65 20.16 -12.60 15.90
CA ASP A 65 20.13 -13.42 17.13
C ASP A 65 18.73 -13.43 17.76
N GLN A 66 18.04 -12.27 17.78
CA GLN A 66 16.65 -12.19 18.24
C GLN A 66 15.70 -13.01 17.35
N ILE A 67 15.91 -13.03 16.02
CA ILE A 67 15.12 -13.84 15.10
C ILE A 67 15.36 -15.34 15.37
N VAL A 68 16.60 -15.75 15.48
CA VAL A 68 16.97 -17.16 15.76
C VAL A 68 16.41 -17.62 17.11
N SER A 69 16.50 -16.75 18.14
CA SER A 69 15.97 -17.03 19.49
C SER A 69 14.47 -16.75 19.64
N GLN A 70 13.77 -16.42 18.56
CA GLN A 70 12.32 -16.12 18.51
C GLN A 70 11.89 -14.95 19.44
N LYS A 71 12.77 -13.98 19.69
CA LYS A 71 12.50 -12.79 20.50
C LYS A 71 11.91 -11.64 19.68
N TYR A 72 10.76 -11.88 19.06
CA TYR A 72 10.00 -10.91 18.27
C TYR A 72 8.51 -11.28 18.30
N VAL A 73 7.65 -10.37 17.83
CA VAL A 73 6.24 -10.64 17.55
C VAL A 73 6.00 -10.66 16.04
N LEU A 74 4.99 -11.43 15.64
CA LEU A 74 4.52 -11.42 14.25
C LEU A 74 3.36 -10.45 14.14
N GLU A 75 3.43 -9.59 13.14
CA GLU A 75 2.41 -8.61 12.80
C GLU A 75 1.76 -8.99 11.47
N ASP A 76 0.43 -9.05 11.47
CA ASP A 76 -0.37 -9.17 10.26
C ASP A 76 -0.68 -7.76 9.76
N ARG A 77 -0.54 -7.53 8.46
CA ARG A 77 -0.89 -6.26 7.82
C ARG A 77 -1.94 -6.49 6.75
N MET A 78 -2.84 -5.55 6.63
CA MET A 78 -3.85 -5.55 5.59
C MET A 78 -3.21 -5.15 4.26
N PHE A 79 -3.60 -5.83 3.19
CA PHE A 79 -3.34 -5.44 1.81
C PHE A 79 -4.63 -4.89 1.18
N LEU A 80 -4.49 -4.20 0.06
CA LEU A 80 -5.62 -3.90 -0.83
C LEU A 80 -5.54 -4.81 -2.04
N SER A 81 -6.67 -5.42 -2.37
CA SER A 81 -6.89 -6.10 -3.64
C SER A 81 -7.78 -5.24 -4.52
N SER A 82 -7.50 -5.21 -5.82
CA SER A 82 -8.29 -4.41 -6.75
C SER A 82 -8.49 -5.06 -8.10
N CYS A 83 -9.60 -4.69 -8.72
CA CYS A 83 -10.03 -5.20 -10.01
C CYS A 83 -10.71 -4.11 -10.82
N ILE A 84 -10.35 -4.00 -12.09
CA ILE A 84 -11.10 -3.20 -13.06
C ILE A 84 -12.11 -4.13 -13.73
N LEU A 85 -13.38 -3.79 -13.60
CA LEU A 85 -14.47 -4.37 -14.37
C LEU A 85 -14.70 -3.49 -15.60
N HIS A 86 -14.38 -4.03 -16.77
CA HIS A 86 -14.52 -3.31 -18.04
C HIS A 86 -15.96 -3.28 -18.54
N ALA A 87 -16.27 -2.31 -19.37
CA ALA A 87 -17.60 -2.11 -19.94
C ALA A 87 -18.10 -3.32 -20.76
N ASP A 88 -17.19 -4.15 -21.30
CA ASP A 88 -17.49 -5.40 -22.01
C ASP A 88 -17.69 -6.60 -21.09
N GLY A 89 -17.63 -6.40 -19.76
CA GLY A 89 -17.78 -7.45 -18.74
C GLY A 89 -16.49 -8.21 -18.41
N THR A 90 -15.38 -7.94 -19.08
CA THR A 90 -14.07 -8.54 -18.76
C THR A 90 -13.50 -7.92 -17.46
N ARG A 91 -12.52 -8.59 -16.85
CA ARG A 91 -11.90 -8.16 -15.61
C ARG A 91 -10.38 -8.13 -15.72
N THR A 92 -9.78 -7.06 -15.23
CA THR A 92 -8.34 -6.94 -15.04
C THR A 92 -8.04 -6.86 -13.54
N PHE A 93 -7.41 -7.91 -12.99
CA PHE A 93 -6.96 -7.89 -11.59
C PHE A 93 -5.61 -7.19 -11.51
N LEU A 94 -5.50 -6.23 -10.60
CA LEU A 94 -4.24 -5.57 -10.31
C LEU A 94 -3.48 -6.37 -9.23
N PRO A 95 -2.15 -6.18 -9.13
CA PRO A 95 -1.41 -6.74 -8.02
C PRO A 95 -1.93 -6.23 -6.68
N ASP A 96 -1.98 -7.09 -5.67
CA ASP A 96 -2.27 -6.66 -4.30
C ASP A 96 -1.16 -5.74 -3.78
N VAL A 97 -1.55 -4.74 -3.01
CA VAL A 97 -0.64 -3.69 -2.52
C VAL A 97 -0.63 -3.63 -0.99
N LEU A 98 0.53 -3.31 -0.45
CA LEU A 98 0.70 -3.10 0.99
C LEU A 98 0.47 -1.63 1.37
N ASN A 99 0.79 -0.68 0.51
CA ASN A 99 0.59 0.75 0.77
C ASN A 99 -0.68 1.31 0.14
N ASP A 100 -0.70 1.48 -1.19
CA ASP A 100 -1.77 2.24 -1.82
C ASP A 100 -2.02 1.90 -3.29
N ILE A 101 -3.24 2.25 -3.72
CA ILE A 101 -3.69 2.34 -5.10
C ILE A 101 -3.95 3.81 -5.39
N VAL A 102 -3.23 4.34 -6.35
CA VAL A 102 -3.35 5.74 -6.78
C VAL A 102 -4.06 5.81 -8.12
N ILE A 103 -5.14 6.58 -8.18
CA ILE A 103 -5.87 6.90 -9.40
C ILE A 103 -5.53 8.33 -9.75
N GLY A 104 -4.93 8.57 -10.90
CA GLY A 104 -4.48 9.89 -11.34
C GLY A 104 -4.86 10.22 -12.76
N ARG A 105 -4.79 11.50 -13.08
CA ARG A 105 -5.02 12.02 -14.41
C ARG A 105 -3.94 11.61 -15.41
N ALA A 106 -4.33 11.41 -16.66
CA ALA A 106 -3.42 11.15 -17.78
C ALA A 106 -2.67 12.39 -18.25
N GLN A 107 -3.25 13.57 -18.12
CA GLN A 107 -2.73 14.82 -18.67
C GLN A 107 -2.50 15.86 -17.58
N ILE A 108 -1.33 16.49 -17.61
CA ILE A 108 -1.02 17.64 -16.76
C ILE A 108 -1.97 18.81 -17.12
N GLY A 109 -2.48 19.49 -16.09
CA GLY A 109 -3.31 20.69 -16.26
C GLY A 109 -4.82 20.45 -16.43
N LYS A 110 -5.28 19.20 -16.65
CA LYS A 110 -6.71 18.88 -16.66
C LYS A 110 -7.13 18.22 -15.36
N MET A 111 -7.98 18.88 -14.60
CA MET A 111 -8.67 18.30 -13.46
C MET A 111 -9.58 17.15 -13.92
N VAL A 112 -9.62 16.07 -13.15
CA VAL A 112 -10.52 14.96 -13.39
C VAL A 112 -11.68 14.98 -12.39
N ARG A 113 -12.77 14.30 -12.73
CA ARG A 113 -13.87 14.04 -11.82
C ARG A 113 -13.95 12.54 -11.58
N VAL A 114 -13.96 12.17 -10.33
CA VAL A 114 -14.00 10.77 -9.91
C VAL A 114 -15.20 10.58 -9.01
N ASN A 115 -16.08 9.66 -9.34
CA ASN A 115 -17.20 9.27 -8.47
C ASN A 115 -16.73 8.19 -7.50
N LEU A 116 -16.89 8.44 -6.22
CA LEU A 116 -16.65 7.49 -5.14
C LEU A 116 -17.96 6.90 -4.66
N TYR A 117 -17.98 5.58 -4.56
CA TYR A 117 -19.03 4.82 -3.89
C TYR A 117 -18.40 3.95 -2.82
N ILE A 118 -19.11 3.77 -1.70
CA ILE A 118 -18.75 2.87 -0.61
C ILE A 118 -19.89 1.91 -0.43
N ASN A 119 -19.65 0.60 -0.58
CA ASN A 119 -20.68 -0.45 -0.52
C ASN A 119 -21.86 -0.15 -1.46
N ASP A 120 -21.54 0.26 -2.70
CA ASP A 120 -22.47 0.68 -3.76
C ASP A 120 -23.29 1.96 -3.47
N ILE A 121 -23.11 2.58 -2.31
CA ILE A 121 -23.74 3.86 -1.98
C ILE A 121 -22.85 4.99 -2.50
N PHE A 122 -23.43 5.91 -3.32
CA PHE A 122 -22.72 7.10 -3.76
C PHE A 122 -22.33 7.96 -2.57
N ALA A 123 -21.02 8.15 -2.38
CA ALA A 123 -20.47 8.94 -1.30
C ALA A 123 -20.19 10.37 -1.74
N GLN A 124 -19.44 10.54 -2.84
CA GLN A 124 -19.01 11.87 -3.32
C GLN A 124 -18.46 11.82 -4.75
N GLN A 125 -18.53 12.94 -5.45
CA GLN A 125 -17.75 13.22 -6.64
C GLN A 125 -16.58 14.14 -6.28
N TYR A 126 -15.36 13.73 -6.61
CA TYR A 126 -14.15 14.53 -6.41
C TYR A 126 -13.69 15.18 -7.73
N PRO A 127 -13.81 16.51 -7.87
CA PRO A 127 -13.00 17.27 -8.84
C PRO A 127 -11.59 17.43 -8.25
N ALA A 128 -10.61 16.66 -8.75
CA ALA A 128 -9.28 16.55 -8.15
C ALA A 128 -8.22 16.19 -9.21
N ASP A 129 -6.96 16.13 -8.82
CA ASP A 129 -5.89 15.56 -9.63
C ASP A 129 -5.91 14.03 -9.60
N GLY A 130 -6.56 13.45 -8.59
CA GLY A 130 -6.71 12.02 -8.43
C GLY A 130 -7.27 11.64 -7.06
N LEU A 131 -7.29 10.34 -6.79
CA LEU A 131 -7.61 9.74 -5.49
C LEU A 131 -6.55 8.71 -5.10
N ILE A 132 -6.30 8.60 -3.80
CA ILE A 132 -5.49 7.55 -3.20
C ILE A 132 -6.40 6.68 -2.35
N ILE A 133 -6.31 5.36 -2.52
CA ILE A 133 -6.90 4.39 -1.61
C ILE A 133 -5.72 3.71 -0.93
N SER A 134 -5.57 3.93 0.39
CA SER A 134 -4.38 3.51 1.14
C SER A 134 -4.74 2.63 2.31
N THR A 135 -3.86 1.68 2.64
CA THR A 135 -3.90 0.91 3.89
C THR A 135 -3.41 1.76 5.06
N ALA A 136 -3.53 1.24 6.28
CA ALA A 136 -2.88 1.81 7.45
C ALA A 136 -1.35 1.84 7.30
N THR A 137 -0.74 0.84 6.65
CA THR A 137 0.70 0.82 6.34
C THR A 137 1.09 1.97 5.42
N GLY A 138 0.32 2.21 4.36
CA GLY A 138 0.54 3.29 3.40
C GLY A 138 0.21 4.70 3.94
N SER A 139 -0.38 4.80 5.14
CA SER A 139 -0.74 6.09 5.75
C SER A 139 0.45 7.04 5.96
N THR A 140 1.67 6.52 6.02
CA THR A 140 2.91 7.32 6.13
C THR A 140 3.57 7.60 4.78
N GLY A 141 2.98 7.11 3.68
CA GLY A 141 3.45 7.28 2.30
C GLY A 141 2.80 8.46 1.57
N TYR A 142 2.36 8.24 0.34
CA TYR A 142 1.78 9.31 -0.49
C TYR A 142 0.47 9.86 0.08
N ALA A 143 -0.34 9.03 0.73
CA ALA A 143 -1.55 9.48 1.42
C ALA A 143 -1.26 10.58 2.46
N PHE A 144 -0.14 10.46 3.23
CA PHE A 144 0.27 11.50 4.18
C PHE A 144 0.59 12.83 3.50
N SER A 145 1.32 12.79 2.39
CA SER A 145 1.68 13.99 1.63
C SER A 145 0.44 14.72 1.05
N CYS A 146 -0.66 14.00 0.87
CA CYS A 146 -1.95 14.55 0.43
C CYS A 146 -2.89 14.93 1.58
N GLY A 147 -2.40 14.93 2.83
CA GLY A 147 -3.18 15.33 4.01
C GLY A 147 -4.04 14.22 4.62
N GLY A 148 -3.77 12.98 4.27
CA GLY A 148 -4.38 11.81 4.91
C GLY A 148 -3.94 11.66 6.38
N PRO A 149 -4.78 11.08 7.25
CA PRO A 149 -4.43 10.81 8.63
C PRO A 149 -3.38 9.70 8.73
N ILE A 150 -2.56 9.75 9.78
CA ILE A 150 -1.66 8.64 10.11
C ILE A 150 -2.45 7.60 10.90
N LEU A 151 -2.39 6.36 10.45
CA LEU A 151 -2.97 5.21 11.11
C LEU A 151 -1.87 4.32 11.69
N SER A 152 -2.16 3.69 12.83
CA SER A 152 -1.28 2.62 13.33
C SER A 152 -1.21 1.49 12.30
N PRO A 153 -0.03 0.98 11.93
CA PRO A 153 0.10 -0.07 10.91
C PRO A 153 -0.67 -1.37 11.23
N SER A 154 -0.97 -1.59 12.52
CA SER A 154 -1.67 -2.78 13.00
C SER A 154 -3.19 -2.73 12.83
N VAL A 155 -3.78 -1.56 12.51
CA VAL A 155 -5.23 -1.46 12.34
C VAL A 155 -5.64 -1.93 10.94
N LYS A 156 -6.75 -2.65 10.87
CA LYS A 156 -7.32 -3.14 9.63
C LYS A 156 -8.32 -2.13 9.06
N GLN A 157 -7.78 -1.02 8.61
CA GLN A 157 -8.52 0.08 8.03
C GLN A 157 -7.85 0.55 6.75
N MET A 158 -8.64 1.04 5.83
CA MET A 158 -8.18 1.75 4.64
C MET A 158 -8.69 3.18 4.66
N MET A 159 -8.10 4.03 3.86
CA MET A 159 -8.55 5.40 3.70
C MET A 159 -8.64 5.79 2.24
N VAL A 160 -9.52 6.74 1.93
CA VAL A 160 -9.61 7.41 0.65
C VAL A 160 -9.17 8.85 0.83
N VAL A 161 -8.15 9.27 0.10
CA VAL A 161 -7.53 10.59 0.20
C VAL A 161 -7.54 11.25 -1.18
N PRO A 162 -8.19 12.42 -1.35
CA PRO A 162 -8.15 13.14 -2.62
C PRO A 162 -6.81 13.85 -2.83
N ILE A 163 -6.31 13.85 -4.06
CA ILE A 163 -5.10 14.57 -4.48
C ILE A 163 -5.51 15.94 -5.01
N CYS A 164 -5.07 17.01 -4.33
CA CYS A 164 -5.33 18.40 -4.72
C CYS A 164 -6.80 18.65 -5.11
N PRO A 165 -7.79 18.36 -4.27
CA PRO A 165 -9.20 18.52 -4.61
C PRO A 165 -9.58 20.00 -4.77
N HIS A 166 -10.35 20.29 -5.83
CA HIS A 166 -10.89 21.62 -6.14
C HIS A 166 -12.31 21.80 -5.55
N THR A 167 -12.49 21.44 -4.30
CA THR A 167 -13.76 21.51 -3.58
C THR A 167 -13.51 21.88 -2.13
N LEU A 168 -14.53 22.42 -1.45
CA LEU A 168 -14.46 22.67 -0.01
C LEU A 168 -14.43 21.35 0.80
N SER A 169 -14.96 20.29 0.24
CA SER A 169 -14.93 18.94 0.81
C SER A 169 -13.60 18.27 0.49
N ARG A 170 -12.59 18.50 1.35
CA ARG A 170 -11.20 18.01 1.17
C ARG A 170 -10.87 16.87 2.14
N PHE A 171 -11.89 16.20 2.67
CA PHE A 171 -11.68 15.25 3.76
C PHE A 171 -11.16 13.91 3.22
N ALA A 172 -10.17 13.36 3.93
CA ALA A 172 -9.87 11.95 3.86
C ALA A 172 -10.94 11.17 4.63
N SER A 173 -11.40 10.06 4.06
CA SER A 173 -12.34 9.15 4.72
C SER A 173 -11.61 7.89 5.16
N VAL A 174 -11.81 7.48 6.41
CA VAL A 174 -11.29 6.21 6.95
C VAL A 174 -12.41 5.19 6.91
N LEU A 175 -12.11 4.01 6.36
CA LEU A 175 -13.06 2.93 6.08
C LEU A 175 -12.61 1.63 6.77
N SER A 176 -13.54 0.73 6.99
CA SER A 176 -13.27 -0.62 7.47
C SER A 176 -12.61 -1.47 6.39
N GLU A 177 -11.83 -2.50 6.79
CA GLU A 177 -11.34 -3.54 5.85
C GLU A 177 -12.46 -4.24 5.07
N LYS A 178 -13.69 -4.23 5.60
CA LYS A 178 -14.88 -4.89 5.00
C LYS A 178 -15.58 -4.03 3.97
N ASP A 179 -15.29 -2.73 3.93
CA ASP A 179 -15.91 -1.83 2.96
C ASP A 179 -15.33 -2.07 1.56
N ILE A 180 -16.20 -1.95 0.57
CA ILE A 180 -15.80 -2.01 -0.84
C ILE A 180 -15.82 -0.59 -1.39
N VAL A 181 -14.67 -0.13 -1.83
CA VAL A 181 -14.54 1.14 -2.55
C VAL A 181 -14.77 0.88 -4.03
N LYS A 182 -15.74 1.59 -4.60
CA LYS A 182 -16.02 1.58 -6.04
C LYS A 182 -15.76 2.95 -6.63
N ILE A 183 -14.99 2.99 -7.70
CA ILE A 183 -14.64 4.20 -8.44
C ILE A 183 -15.18 4.10 -9.86
N THR A 184 -15.86 5.17 -10.32
CA THR A 184 -16.32 5.31 -11.69
C THR A 184 -16.00 6.69 -12.24
N LEU A 185 -15.98 6.82 -13.56
CA LEU A 185 -15.80 8.09 -14.25
C LEU A 185 -17.13 8.62 -14.73
N PRO A 186 -17.40 9.93 -14.60
CA PRO A 186 -18.50 10.57 -15.31
C PRO A 186 -18.34 10.39 -16.83
N SER A 187 -19.46 10.37 -17.56
CA SER A 187 -19.51 10.10 -19.00
C SER A 187 -18.69 11.07 -19.89
N ARG A 188 -18.13 12.13 -19.32
CA ARG A 188 -17.30 13.11 -20.04
C ARG A 188 -15.81 12.94 -19.81
N GLU A 189 -15.40 12.10 -18.87
CA GLU A 189 -14.00 11.78 -18.61
C GLU A 189 -13.59 10.60 -19.47
N HIS A 190 -12.36 10.61 -20.02
CA HIS A 190 -11.96 9.60 -21.00
C HIS A 190 -11.10 8.49 -20.40
N ILE A 191 -10.01 8.82 -19.72
CA ILE A 191 -9.05 7.87 -19.17
C ILE A 191 -8.41 8.42 -17.90
N LEU A 192 -8.34 7.59 -16.85
CA LEU A 192 -7.44 7.77 -15.71
C LEU A 192 -6.42 6.63 -15.69
N TYR A 193 -5.30 6.87 -15.01
CA TYR A 193 -4.29 5.85 -14.78
C TYR A 193 -4.29 5.42 -13.31
N ILE A 194 -4.08 4.13 -13.11
CA ILE A 194 -4.01 3.51 -11.80
C ILE A 194 -2.60 2.96 -11.63
N SER A 195 -1.97 3.27 -10.49
CA SER A 195 -0.75 2.61 -10.05
C SER A 195 -0.98 1.84 -8.74
N ALA A 196 -0.23 0.77 -8.54
CA ALA A 196 -0.29 -0.12 -7.39
C ALA A 196 1.07 -0.13 -6.69
N ASP A 197 1.18 0.43 -5.47
CA ASP A 197 2.44 0.67 -4.74
C ASP A 197 3.49 1.39 -5.62
N GLY A 198 3.06 2.41 -6.36
CA GLY A 198 3.92 3.18 -7.25
C GLY A 198 4.35 2.45 -8.54
N ASN A 199 3.88 1.23 -8.76
CA ASN A 199 4.24 0.40 -9.90
C ASN A 199 3.07 0.20 -10.87
N GLY A 200 3.42 0.00 -12.15
CA GLY A 200 2.44 -0.25 -13.21
C GLY A 200 1.68 1.01 -13.62
N SER A 201 0.95 0.88 -14.72
CA SER A 201 0.03 1.90 -15.22
C SER A 201 -1.12 1.18 -15.90
N TYR A 202 -2.27 1.15 -15.22
CA TYR A 202 -3.48 0.51 -15.70
C TYR A 202 -4.50 1.58 -16.09
N GLU A 203 -5.11 1.45 -17.25
CA GLU A 203 -6.11 2.40 -17.71
C GLU A 203 -7.48 2.10 -17.10
N LEU A 204 -8.13 3.14 -16.57
CA LEU A 204 -9.54 3.15 -16.22
C LEU A 204 -10.26 4.05 -17.22
N LYS A 205 -11.12 3.47 -18.05
CA LYS A 205 -11.87 4.17 -19.09
C LYS A 205 -13.27 4.53 -18.64
N THR A 206 -13.93 5.41 -19.39
CA THR A 206 -15.36 5.68 -19.19
C THR A 206 -16.15 4.38 -19.27
N ASN A 207 -17.08 4.20 -18.34
CA ASN A 207 -17.90 2.98 -18.12
C ASN A 207 -17.15 1.78 -17.51
N ASP A 208 -15.83 1.86 -17.28
CA ASP A 208 -15.15 0.90 -16.42
C ASP A 208 -15.43 1.20 -14.94
N ILE A 209 -15.30 0.18 -14.12
CA ILE A 209 -15.47 0.27 -12.66
C ILE A 209 -14.20 -0.25 -12.01
N LEU A 210 -13.54 0.55 -11.19
CA LEU A 210 -12.51 0.05 -10.29
C LEU A 210 -13.14 -0.34 -8.96
N LEU A 211 -12.89 -1.56 -8.52
CA LEU A 211 -13.26 -2.06 -7.20
C LEU A 211 -11.99 -2.27 -6.38
N VAL A 212 -12.01 -1.82 -5.12
CA VAL A 212 -10.91 -1.99 -4.16
C VAL A 212 -11.47 -2.42 -2.82
N GLN A 213 -10.81 -3.39 -2.19
CA GLN A 213 -11.18 -3.90 -0.87
C GLN A 213 -9.96 -4.32 -0.05
N GLY A 214 -10.10 -4.31 1.26
CA GLY A 214 -9.10 -4.85 2.18
C GLY A 214 -9.06 -6.38 2.10
N VAL A 215 -7.84 -6.94 2.11
CA VAL A 215 -7.63 -8.40 2.14
C VAL A 215 -6.54 -8.77 3.13
N SER A 216 -6.71 -9.92 3.78
CA SER A 216 -5.67 -10.53 4.60
C SER A 216 -4.83 -11.47 3.76
N LYS A 217 -3.51 -11.47 4.01
CA LYS A 217 -2.55 -12.32 3.30
C LYS A 217 -1.82 -13.24 4.29
N PRO A 218 -1.34 -14.40 3.86
CA PRO A 218 -0.63 -15.35 4.74
C PRO A 218 0.77 -14.88 5.15
N ILE A 219 1.36 -13.91 4.44
CA ILE A 219 2.63 -13.30 4.79
C ILE A 219 2.54 -12.56 6.12
N ARG A 220 3.54 -12.71 6.98
CA ARG A 220 3.63 -12.02 8.27
C ARG A 220 4.93 -11.23 8.38
N PHE A 221 4.93 -10.22 9.22
CA PHE A 221 6.01 -9.27 9.38
C PHE A 221 6.64 -9.37 10.77
N VAL A 222 7.97 -9.32 10.84
CA VAL A 222 8.67 -9.26 12.13
C VAL A 222 8.52 -7.87 12.72
N ARG A 223 8.13 -7.81 14.00
CA ARG A 223 8.19 -6.60 14.82
C ARG A 223 8.95 -6.93 16.10
N PHE A 224 10.05 -6.21 16.35
CA PHE A 224 10.80 -6.33 17.60
C PHE A 224 10.07 -5.63 18.74
N PHE A 225 10.31 -6.05 19.98
CA PHE A 225 9.60 -5.55 21.17
C PHE A 225 9.86 -4.07 21.44
N ASP A 226 11.02 -3.56 21.06
CA ASP A 226 11.44 -2.16 21.21
C ASP A 226 11.08 -1.28 19.99
N HIS A 227 10.31 -1.83 19.04
CA HIS A 227 9.87 -1.06 17.87
C HIS A 227 8.88 0.02 18.29
N ASP A 228 9.29 1.26 18.13
CA ASP A 228 8.49 2.45 18.40
C ASP A 228 8.10 3.15 17.08
N PHE A 229 6.90 2.84 16.58
CA PHE A 229 6.35 3.48 15.40
C PHE A 229 6.19 5.00 15.57
N TRP A 230 5.66 5.42 16.72
CA TRP A 230 5.37 6.85 16.98
C TRP A 230 6.64 7.66 17.18
N GLY A 231 7.64 7.12 17.87
CA GLY A 231 8.94 7.75 18.01
C GLY A 231 9.67 7.86 16.66
N THR A 232 9.60 6.82 15.83
CA THR A 232 10.14 6.85 14.46
C THR A 232 9.45 7.93 13.62
N LEU A 233 8.14 8.04 13.71
CA LEU A 233 7.35 9.05 13.01
C LEU A 233 7.73 10.47 13.44
N SER A 234 7.75 10.72 14.76
CA SER A 234 8.12 12.03 15.32
C SER A 234 9.52 12.45 14.90
N GLY A 235 10.49 11.53 14.97
CA GLY A 235 11.86 11.80 14.54
C GLY A 235 11.99 12.15 13.06
N LYS A 236 11.15 11.57 12.19
CA LYS A 236 11.14 11.88 10.75
C LYS A 236 10.44 13.19 10.41
N ILE A 237 9.36 13.54 11.11
CA ILE A 237 8.65 14.79 10.89
C ILE A 237 9.53 15.98 11.35
N MET A 238 10.15 15.88 12.54
CA MET A 238 11.00 16.94 13.07
C MET A 238 12.30 17.16 12.30
N LYS A 239 12.86 16.12 11.66
CA LYS A 239 14.07 16.28 10.82
C LYS A 239 13.80 16.94 9.46
N LYS A 240 12.55 17.08 9.05
CA LYS A 240 12.15 17.71 7.77
C LYS A 240 11.65 19.14 7.94
N SER A 241 11.55 19.64 9.16
CA SER A 241 11.33 21.03 9.54
C SER A 241 12.65 21.66 10.02
#